data_660194659e1faa8725bbd6229cc274e2
#
_entry.id   660194659e1faa8725bbd6229cc274e2
#
_cell.length_a   1.000
_cell.length_b   1.000
_cell.length_c   1.000
_cell.angle_alpha   90.00
_cell.angle_beta   90.00
_cell.angle_gamma   90.00
#
_symmetry.space_group_name_H-M   'P 1'
#
loop_
_entity.id
_entity.type
_entity.pdbx_description
1 polymer ?
#
loop_
_entity_poly.entity_id
_entity_poly.type
_entity_poly.pdbx_seq_one_letter_code
_entity_poly.pdbx_strand_id
1 'polypeptide(L)'
;MSKRIFYALATAVLFILLSCLPAFAGDAIPSSDYMALEPAELPEVLNVGTVLEDGDYAIQIKGQPVVTKSSNSLIAYLDMKYLIVRVGITNNGEETVGWLAPDSFHVQETYMGRAYGTYAINTIMSAKASVGYSQPAFYTAIEPGKTLETTLVFEVFPEAQGWVFEFTPKVLGNAEADASISFQLPKALVQ
;
A
#
# COMPACT_ATOMS: atom_id res chain seq x y z
N MET A 1 -62.62 -25.36 11.10
CA MET A 1 -61.67 -24.74 12.03
C MET A 1 -61.85 -23.23 12.00
N SER A 2 -62.15 -22.65 13.19
CA SER A 2 -62.50 -21.23 13.29
C SER A 2 -61.26 -20.35 13.07
N LYS A 3 -61.43 -19.24 12.33
CA LYS A 3 -60.37 -18.26 12.07
C LYS A 3 -59.66 -17.76 13.34
N ARG A 4 -60.34 -17.83 14.48
CA ARG A 4 -59.81 -17.46 15.81
C ARG A 4 -58.70 -18.39 16.29
N ILE A 5 -58.74 -19.68 15.94
CA ILE A 5 -57.71 -20.67 16.33
C ILE A 5 -56.43 -20.43 15.49
N PHE A 6 -56.61 -20.01 14.24
CA PHE A 6 -55.46 -19.71 13.36
C PHE A 6 -54.63 -18.50 13.82
N TYR A 7 -55.33 -17.46 14.30
CA TYR A 7 -54.63 -16.26 14.83
C TYR A 7 -53.93 -16.54 16.18
N ALA A 8 -54.51 -17.37 17.01
CA ALA A 8 -53.88 -17.74 18.28
C ALA A 8 -52.63 -18.60 18.08
N LEU A 9 -52.63 -19.49 17.09
CA LEU A 9 -51.43 -20.28 16.74
C LEU A 9 -50.34 -19.43 16.09
N ALA A 10 -50.71 -18.53 15.21
CA ALA A 10 -49.75 -17.63 14.56
C ALA A 10 -49.05 -16.67 15.55
N THR A 11 -49.80 -16.17 16.54
CA THR A 11 -49.24 -15.28 17.58
C THR A 11 -48.31 -16.06 18.54
N ALA A 12 -48.66 -17.30 18.89
CA ALA A 12 -47.81 -18.14 19.74
C ALA A 12 -46.47 -18.52 19.05
N VAL A 13 -46.50 -18.83 17.75
CA VAL A 13 -45.29 -19.13 16.96
C VAL A 13 -44.40 -17.90 16.83
N LEU A 14 -44.97 -16.70 16.64
CA LEU A 14 -44.22 -15.47 16.54
C LEU A 14 -43.54 -15.11 17.89
N PHE A 15 -44.19 -15.37 19.01
CA PHE A 15 -43.62 -15.14 20.37
C PHE A 15 -42.46 -16.11 20.65
N ILE A 16 -42.57 -17.37 20.24
CA ILE A 16 -41.51 -18.36 20.41
C ILE A 16 -40.30 -18.05 19.54
N LEU A 17 -40.50 -17.52 18.31
CA LEU A 17 -39.41 -17.10 17.45
C LEU A 17 -38.66 -15.84 17.95
N LEU A 18 -39.35 -14.93 18.66
CA LEU A 18 -38.70 -13.76 19.26
C LEU A 18 -37.94 -14.09 20.57
N SER A 19 -38.34 -15.14 21.28
CA SER A 19 -37.64 -15.55 22.51
C SER A 19 -36.43 -16.46 22.29
N CYS A 20 -36.24 -16.97 21.06
CA CYS A 20 -35.08 -17.76 20.65
C CYS A 20 -34.00 -16.98 19.92
N LEU A 21 -34.09 -15.66 19.85
CA LEU A 21 -32.93 -14.85 19.46
C LEU A 21 -31.93 -14.96 20.62
N PRO A 22 -30.74 -15.59 20.42
CA PRO A 22 -29.71 -15.47 21.41
C PRO A 22 -29.51 -13.96 21.58
N ALA A 23 -29.62 -13.48 22.81
CA ALA A 23 -29.09 -12.19 23.14
C ALA A 23 -27.60 -12.29 22.78
N PHE A 24 -27.24 -11.83 21.61
CA PHE A 24 -25.91 -11.35 21.38
C PHE A 24 -25.78 -10.10 22.28
N ALA A 25 -25.61 -10.35 23.60
CA ALA A 25 -24.79 -9.48 24.37
C ALA A 25 -23.44 -9.59 23.72
N GLY A 26 -23.25 -8.80 22.63
CA GLY A 26 -21.92 -8.49 22.20
C GLY A 26 -21.25 -7.99 23.45
N ASP A 27 -20.27 -8.74 23.94
CA ASP A 27 -19.34 -8.22 24.91
C ASP A 27 -18.95 -6.86 24.33
N ALA A 28 -19.41 -5.79 24.97
CA ALA A 28 -19.00 -4.46 24.61
C ALA A 28 -17.49 -4.53 24.74
N ILE A 29 -16.80 -4.55 23.59
CA ILE A 29 -15.34 -4.49 23.55
C ILE A 29 -15.03 -3.30 24.44
N PRO A 30 -14.36 -3.52 25.60
CA PRO A 30 -14.13 -2.44 26.53
C PRO A 30 -13.43 -1.34 25.75
N SER A 31 -14.02 -0.14 25.75
CA SER A 31 -13.53 1.02 25.02
C SER A 31 -12.12 1.46 25.47
N SER A 32 -11.56 0.77 26.46
CA SER A 32 -10.20 0.92 26.93
C SER A 32 -9.16 0.11 26.13
N ASP A 33 -9.59 -0.88 25.33
CA ASP A 33 -8.67 -1.67 24.49
C ASP A 33 -8.40 -1.03 23.12
N TYR A 34 -9.05 0.08 22.79
CA TYR A 34 -8.40 1.05 21.94
C TYR A 34 -7.27 1.70 22.74
N MET A 35 -6.30 0.88 23.15
CA MET A 35 -5.01 1.42 23.53
C MET A 35 -4.66 2.37 22.41
N ALA A 36 -4.50 3.64 22.75
CA ALA A 36 -3.84 4.57 21.88
C ALA A 36 -2.50 3.90 21.57
N LEU A 37 -2.46 3.17 20.45
CA LEU A 37 -1.19 2.80 19.85
C LEU A 37 -0.44 4.10 19.80
N GLU A 38 0.64 4.20 20.57
CA GLU A 38 1.50 5.38 20.48
C GLU A 38 1.70 5.63 18.99
N PRO A 39 1.53 6.86 18.50
CA PRO A 39 1.69 7.13 17.09
C PRO A 39 3.09 6.64 16.74
N ALA A 40 3.17 5.60 15.92
CA ALA A 40 4.43 5.21 15.34
C ALA A 40 4.99 6.45 14.68
N GLU A 41 6.18 6.89 15.09
CA GLU A 41 6.82 8.05 14.49
C GLU A 41 6.93 7.79 13.00
N LEU A 42 6.39 8.71 12.20
CA LEU A 42 6.56 8.60 10.75
C LEU A 42 8.05 8.73 10.43
N PRO A 43 8.57 7.94 9.48
CA PRO A 43 9.94 8.10 9.04
C PRO A 43 10.19 9.51 8.48
N GLU A 44 11.44 9.91 8.36
CA GLU A 44 11.80 11.21 7.81
C GLU A 44 11.32 11.41 6.37
N VAL A 45 11.07 12.67 6.00
CA VAL A 45 10.75 13.02 4.61
C VAL A 45 12.03 12.99 3.78
N LEU A 46 12.06 12.14 2.76
CA LEU A 46 13.19 12.06 1.86
C LEU A 46 13.09 13.12 0.76
N ASN A 47 14.09 13.98 0.66
CA ASN A 47 14.17 14.95 -0.43
C ASN A 47 14.55 14.26 -1.75
N VAL A 48 14.09 14.83 -2.86
CA VAL A 48 14.51 14.38 -4.20
C VAL A 48 16.03 14.43 -4.32
N GLY A 49 16.62 13.33 -4.76
CA GLY A 49 18.07 13.21 -4.93
C GLY A 49 18.82 12.65 -3.73
N THR A 50 18.19 12.59 -2.53
CA THR A 50 18.81 11.95 -1.36
C THR A 50 18.83 10.44 -1.54
N VAL A 51 19.91 9.80 -1.10
CA VAL A 51 20.10 8.36 -1.11
C VAL A 51 19.93 7.81 0.30
N LEU A 52 19.15 6.76 0.46
CA LEU A 52 19.12 5.93 1.67
C LEU A 52 19.70 4.56 1.37
N GLU A 53 20.40 4.02 2.32
CA GLU A 53 21.09 2.72 2.20
C GLU A 53 20.69 1.82 3.36
N ASP A 54 20.47 0.55 3.05
CA ASP A 54 20.29 -0.51 4.03
C ASP A 54 20.75 -1.86 3.44
N GLY A 55 21.65 -2.53 4.11
CA GLY A 55 22.29 -3.75 3.60
C GLY A 55 22.96 -3.50 2.24
N ASP A 56 22.66 -4.37 1.30
CA ASP A 56 23.21 -4.34 -0.06
C ASP A 56 22.43 -3.42 -1.01
N TYR A 57 21.51 -2.60 -0.50
CA TYR A 57 20.65 -1.76 -1.32
C TYR A 57 20.75 -0.29 -0.97
N ALA A 58 20.68 0.53 -2.02
CA ALA A 58 20.44 1.94 -1.87
C ALA A 58 19.23 2.36 -2.71
N ILE A 59 18.43 3.31 -2.22
CA ILE A 59 17.31 3.88 -2.94
C ILE A 59 17.40 5.39 -2.99
N GLN A 60 16.99 5.97 -4.12
CA GLN A 60 16.96 7.40 -4.36
C GLN A 60 15.69 7.80 -5.08
N ILE A 61 15.03 8.87 -4.62
CA ILE A 61 13.93 9.48 -5.38
C ILE A 61 14.49 10.32 -6.50
N LYS A 62 14.14 9.99 -7.75
CA LYS A 62 14.68 10.61 -8.98
C LYS A 62 13.87 11.82 -9.47
N GLY A 63 12.78 12.15 -8.83
CA GLY A 63 11.95 13.30 -9.20
C GLY A 63 10.78 13.48 -8.24
N GLN A 64 10.09 14.61 -8.39
CA GLN A 64 8.91 14.88 -7.59
C GLN A 64 7.84 13.82 -7.86
N PRO A 65 7.26 13.18 -6.83
CA PRO A 65 6.11 12.30 -7.02
C PRO A 65 4.94 13.04 -7.66
N VAL A 66 4.13 12.34 -8.44
CA VAL A 66 2.97 12.92 -9.14
C VAL A 66 1.71 12.16 -8.76
N VAL A 67 0.65 12.89 -8.44
CA VAL A 67 -0.70 12.32 -8.24
C VAL A 67 -1.59 12.77 -9.39
N THR A 68 -2.15 11.83 -10.12
CA THR A 68 -2.98 12.12 -11.29
C THR A 68 -4.16 11.15 -11.41
N LYS A 69 -5.29 11.60 -11.99
CA LYS A 69 -6.44 10.75 -12.28
C LYS A 69 -6.20 9.80 -13.44
N SER A 70 -5.32 10.16 -14.37
CA SER A 70 -5.05 9.37 -15.57
C SER A 70 -3.56 9.31 -15.89
N SER A 71 -3.11 8.20 -16.43
CA SER A 71 -1.76 8.02 -16.93
C SER A 71 -1.78 7.04 -18.11
N ASN A 72 -1.00 7.34 -19.17
CA ASN A 72 -0.88 6.50 -20.36
C ASN A 72 -2.22 6.02 -20.94
N SER A 73 -3.20 6.93 -21.07
CA SER A 73 -4.55 6.65 -21.56
C SER A 73 -5.39 5.73 -20.66
N LEU A 74 -4.92 5.40 -19.47
CA LEU A 74 -5.70 4.71 -18.45
C LEU A 74 -6.17 5.69 -17.38
N ILE A 75 -7.37 5.45 -16.88
CA ILE A 75 -8.00 6.24 -15.82
C ILE A 75 -8.06 5.37 -14.58
N ALA A 76 -7.65 5.92 -13.44
CA ALA A 76 -7.74 5.24 -12.15
C ALA A 76 -9.19 4.92 -11.80
N TYR A 77 -9.39 3.82 -11.06
CA TYR A 77 -10.71 3.34 -10.68
C TYR A 77 -11.46 4.39 -9.84
N LEU A 78 -12.73 4.62 -10.16
CA LEU A 78 -13.67 5.56 -9.49
C LEU A 78 -12.97 6.71 -8.74
N ASP A 79 -12.89 6.63 -7.41
CA ASP A 79 -12.36 7.70 -6.53
C ASP A 79 -10.86 7.58 -6.29
N MET A 80 -10.18 6.62 -6.92
CA MET A 80 -8.74 6.45 -6.81
C MET A 80 -7.97 7.41 -7.74
N LYS A 81 -6.68 7.58 -7.44
CA LYS A 81 -5.71 8.27 -8.30
C LYS A 81 -4.43 7.43 -8.42
N TYR A 82 -3.64 7.71 -9.43
CA TYR A 82 -2.30 7.15 -9.56
C TYR A 82 -1.30 8.03 -8.82
N LEU A 83 -0.56 7.44 -7.89
CA LEU A 83 0.67 8.00 -7.34
C LEU A 83 1.84 7.43 -8.14
N ILE A 84 2.56 8.29 -8.82
CA ILE A 84 3.69 7.94 -9.68
C ILE A 84 4.98 8.37 -8.99
N VAL A 85 5.87 7.41 -8.73
CA VAL A 85 7.15 7.62 -8.05
C VAL A 85 8.29 7.11 -8.94
N ARG A 86 9.28 7.96 -9.21
CA ARG A 86 10.50 7.56 -9.93
C ARG A 86 11.62 7.33 -8.93
N VAL A 87 12.20 6.14 -8.98
CA VAL A 87 13.26 5.72 -8.06
C VAL A 87 14.49 5.20 -8.82
N GLY A 88 15.66 5.38 -8.23
CA GLY A 88 16.87 4.64 -8.56
C GLY A 88 17.13 3.63 -7.45
N ILE A 89 17.35 2.38 -7.81
CA ILE A 89 17.70 1.29 -6.90
C ILE A 89 19.11 0.84 -7.23
N THR A 90 20.03 0.97 -6.30
CA THR A 90 21.43 0.58 -6.48
C THR A 90 21.69 -0.73 -5.74
N ASN A 91 22.37 -1.64 -6.40
CA ASN A 91 22.91 -2.83 -5.79
C ASN A 91 24.34 -2.53 -5.29
N ASN A 92 24.52 -2.39 -4.00
CA ASN A 92 25.80 -2.18 -3.34
C ASN A 92 26.50 -3.51 -2.95
N GLY A 93 25.79 -4.64 -3.12
CA GLY A 93 26.33 -5.98 -2.84
C GLY A 93 27.30 -6.48 -3.90
N GLU A 94 27.86 -7.64 -3.64
CA GLU A 94 28.86 -8.30 -4.51
C GLU A 94 28.21 -9.20 -5.60
N GLU A 95 26.94 -9.58 -5.41
CA GLU A 95 26.22 -10.47 -6.31
C GLU A 95 25.17 -9.72 -7.13
N THR A 96 24.86 -10.23 -8.31
CA THR A 96 23.76 -9.69 -9.12
C THR A 96 22.43 -9.96 -8.44
N VAL A 97 21.68 -8.89 -8.18
CA VAL A 97 20.30 -8.98 -7.74
C VAL A 97 19.41 -9.38 -8.91
N GLY A 98 18.68 -10.46 -8.76
CA GLY A 98 17.71 -10.90 -9.77
C GLY A 98 16.52 -9.95 -9.92
N TRP A 99 15.45 -10.44 -10.52
CA TRP A 99 14.23 -9.64 -10.69
C TRP A 99 13.56 -9.39 -9.34
N LEU A 100 13.42 -8.14 -8.98
CA LEU A 100 12.69 -7.75 -7.79
C LEU A 100 11.20 -8.09 -7.95
N ALA A 101 10.63 -8.73 -6.94
CA ALA A 101 9.21 -9.02 -6.94
C ALA A 101 8.38 -7.72 -6.78
N PRO A 102 7.17 -7.63 -7.34
CA PRO A 102 6.31 -6.45 -7.19
C PRO A 102 6.01 -6.08 -5.73
N ASP A 103 5.90 -7.08 -4.86
CA ASP A 103 5.67 -6.91 -3.42
C ASP A 103 6.92 -6.46 -2.63
N SER A 104 8.01 -6.12 -3.33
CA SER A 104 9.12 -5.36 -2.76
C SER A 104 8.76 -3.89 -2.51
N PHE A 105 7.67 -3.39 -3.10
CA PHE A 105 7.34 -1.97 -3.12
C PHE A 105 5.92 -1.73 -2.61
N HIS A 106 5.81 -0.91 -1.57
CA HIS A 106 4.53 -0.52 -0.98
C HIS A 106 4.51 0.98 -0.71
N VAL A 107 3.32 1.54 -0.61
CA VAL A 107 3.09 2.86 -0.02
C VAL A 107 1.98 2.77 1.00
N GLN A 108 2.11 3.56 2.06
CA GLN A 108 1.06 3.78 3.05
C GLN A 108 0.66 5.25 2.99
N GLU A 109 -0.63 5.54 3.08
CA GLU A 109 -1.09 6.93 3.18
C GLU A 109 -0.81 7.48 4.57
N THR A 110 -0.55 8.79 4.65
CA THR A 110 -0.41 9.46 5.94
C THR A 110 -1.60 10.38 6.19
N TYR A 111 -2.12 10.31 7.41
CA TYR A 111 -3.19 11.17 7.89
C TYR A 111 -3.01 11.44 9.38
N MET A 112 -3.10 12.71 9.80
CA MET A 112 -2.91 13.13 11.19
C MET A 112 -1.64 12.57 11.86
N GLY A 113 -0.51 12.55 11.12
CA GLY A 113 0.77 12.08 11.64
C GLY A 113 0.88 10.56 11.82
N ARG A 114 0.05 9.78 11.17
CA ARG A 114 0.07 8.31 11.19
C ARG A 114 0.04 7.75 9.78
N ALA A 115 0.61 6.55 9.60
CA ALA A 115 0.49 5.78 8.37
C ALA A 115 -0.71 4.84 8.44
N TYR A 116 -1.45 4.73 7.34
CA TYR A 116 -2.65 3.90 7.21
C TYR A 116 -2.67 3.20 5.86
N GLY A 117 -3.31 2.04 5.85
CA GLY A 117 -3.48 1.25 4.64
C GLY A 117 -2.14 0.87 4.03
N THR A 118 -2.14 -0.08 3.15
CA THR A 118 -0.96 -0.47 2.37
C THR A 118 -1.39 -0.68 0.94
N TYR A 119 -0.80 0.05 0.02
CA TYR A 119 -1.08 -0.05 -1.41
C TYR A 119 0.09 -0.73 -2.09
N ALA A 120 -0.21 -1.83 -2.78
CA ALA A 120 0.76 -2.52 -3.61
C ALA A 120 0.95 -1.79 -4.94
N ILE A 121 2.09 -2.05 -5.57
CA ILE A 121 2.40 -1.51 -6.88
C ILE A 121 1.40 -2.01 -7.94
N ASN A 122 0.94 -1.12 -8.81
CA ASN A 122 0.23 -1.49 -10.03
C ASN A 122 1.25 -1.87 -11.12
N THR A 123 1.48 -3.17 -11.29
CA THR A 123 2.54 -3.70 -12.19
C THR A 123 2.31 -3.31 -13.65
N ILE A 124 1.06 -3.32 -14.12
CA ILE A 124 0.71 -2.96 -15.51
C ILE A 124 1.01 -1.49 -15.76
N MET A 125 0.60 -0.61 -14.84
CA MET A 125 0.82 0.82 -14.99
C MET A 125 2.29 1.18 -14.84
N SER A 126 3.02 0.53 -13.94
CA SER A 126 4.46 0.73 -13.75
C SER A 126 5.24 0.30 -14.99
N ALA A 127 4.90 -0.84 -15.59
CA ALA A 127 5.49 -1.28 -16.84
C ALA A 127 5.24 -0.28 -17.99
N LYS A 128 4.01 0.24 -18.12
CA LYS A 128 3.67 1.24 -19.14
C LYS A 128 4.35 2.59 -18.90
N ALA A 129 4.43 3.03 -17.66
CA ALA A 129 5.08 4.29 -17.28
C ALA A 129 6.60 4.25 -17.53
N SER A 130 7.19 3.05 -17.49
CA SER A 130 8.61 2.85 -17.69
C SER A 130 9.03 2.86 -19.17
N VAL A 131 8.09 2.73 -20.09
CA VAL A 131 8.42 2.72 -21.54
C VAL A 131 9.00 4.05 -21.97
N GLY A 132 10.26 4.05 -22.38
CA GLY A 132 10.99 5.20 -22.90
C GLY A 132 11.76 6.04 -21.88
N TYR A 133 11.58 5.81 -20.57
CA TYR A 133 12.25 6.60 -19.52
C TYR A 133 13.01 5.76 -18.49
N SER A 134 12.55 4.57 -18.18
CA SER A 134 13.12 3.69 -17.17
C SER A 134 12.75 2.24 -17.44
N GLN A 135 13.46 1.31 -16.82
CA GLN A 135 13.16 -0.11 -16.93
C GLN A 135 12.27 -0.55 -15.75
N PRO A 136 11.30 -1.47 -15.95
CA PRO A 136 10.53 -2.00 -14.84
C PRO A 136 11.42 -2.81 -13.88
N ALA A 137 11.42 -2.47 -12.59
CA ALA A 137 12.24 -3.13 -11.58
C ALA A 137 12.05 -4.66 -11.54
N PHE A 138 10.81 -5.11 -11.76
CA PHE A 138 10.45 -6.55 -11.72
C PHE A 138 10.80 -7.36 -12.98
N TYR A 139 11.49 -6.75 -13.97
CA TYR A 139 11.96 -7.45 -15.20
C TYR A 139 13.44 -7.20 -15.49
N THR A 140 14.18 -6.61 -14.55
CA THR A 140 15.56 -6.22 -14.78
C THR A 140 16.43 -6.66 -13.60
N ALA A 141 17.50 -7.40 -13.90
CA ALA A 141 18.53 -7.72 -12.92
C ALA A 141 19.41 -6.48 -12.67
N ILE A 142 19.93 -6.35 -11.46
CA ILE A 142 20.80 -5.24 -11.05
C ILE A 142 22.18 -5.83 -10.73
N GLU A 143 23.14 -5.58 -11.59
CA GLU A 143 24.54 -5.99 -11.37
C GLU A 143 25.17 -5.22 -10.21
N PRO A 144 26.22 -5.77 -9.56
CA PRO A 144 26.97 -5.07 -8.52
C PRO A 144 27.41 -3.68 -8.93
N GLY A 145 27.18 -2.71 -8.04
CA GLY A 145 27.51 -1.29 -8.26
C GLY A 145 26.66 -0.58 -9.33
N LYS A 146 25.62 -1.22 -9.86
CA LYS A 146 24.71 -0.61 -10.85
C LYS A 146 23.42 -0.10 -10.22
N THR A 147 22.88 0.95 -10.84
CA THR A 147 21.60 1.54 -10.47
C THR A 147 20.56 1.27 -11.54
N LEU A 148 19.44 0.70 -11.14
CA LEU A 148 18.24 0.57 -11.96
C LEU A 148 17.34 1.78 -11.71
N GLU A 149 17.09 2.60 -12.72
CA GLU A 149 16.06 3.64 -12.66
C GLU A 149 14.72 3.07 -13.13
N THR A 150 13.69 3.24 -12.32
CA THR A 150 12.36 2.73 -12.61
C THR A 150 11.26 3.67 -12.17
N THR A 151 10.08 3.51 -12.75
CA THR A 151 8.87 4.23 -12.40
C THR A 151 7.89 3.26 -11.77
N LEU A 152 7.47 3.57 -10.56
CA LEU A 152 6.51 2.80 -9.78
C LEU A 152 5.18 3.56 -9.77
N VAL A 153 4.09 2.84 -9.97
CA VAL A 153 2.74 3.41 -9.97
C VAL A 153 1.90 2.66 -8.96
N PHE A 154 1.29 3.41 -8.07
CA PHE A 154 0.37 2.91 -7.04
C PHE A 154 -1.01 3.52 -7.29
N GLU A 155 -2.07 2.76 -7.04
CA GLU A 155 -3.43 3.27 -7.08
C GLU A 155 -3.85 3.58 -5.65
N VAL A 156 -4.06 4.87 -5.34
CA VAL A 156 -4.20 5.40 -3.97
C VAL A 156 -5.45 6.26 -3.83
N PHE A 157 -5.94 6.43 -2.61
CA PHE A 157 -6.98 7.41 -2.32
C PHE A 157 -6.45 8.84 -2.38
N PRO A 158 -7.23 9.79 -2.93
CA PRO A 158 -6.76 11.16 -3.18
C PRO A 158 -6.68 12.04 -1.93
N GLU A 159 -7.32 11.66 -0.83
CA GLU A 159 -7.41 12.45 0.40
C GLU A 159 -6.18 12.32 1.31
N ALA A 160 -5.21 11.48 0.97
CA ALA A 160 -3.99 11.32 1.76
C ALA A 160 -3.24 12.65 1.89
N GLN A 161 -2.76 12.94 3.11
CA GLN A 161 -1.92 14.12 3.37
C GLN A 161 -0.49 13.94 2.87
N GLY A 162 -0.06 12.69 2.74
CA GLY A 162 1.22 12.27 2.21
C GLY A 162 1.31 10.76 2.13
N TRP A 163 2.48 10.24 1.82
CA TRP A 163 2.71 8.79 1.71
C TRP A 163 4.05 8.41 2.33
N VAL A 164 4.07 7.29 3.04
CA VAL A 164 5.29 6.55 3.39
C VAL A 164 5.55 5.55 2.28
N PHE A 165 6.74 5.58 1.72
CA PHE A 165 7.21 4.59 0.76
C PHE A 165 8.01 3.53 1.52
N GLU A 166 7.78 2.27 1.20
CA GLU A 166 8.47 1.12 1.77
C GLU A 166 9.09 0.29 0.66
N PHE A 167 10.35 -0.02 0.81
CA PHE A 167 11.10 -0.92 -0.04
C PHE A 167 11.70 -2.04 0.80
N THR A 168 11.18 -3.25 0.64
CA THR A 168 11.72 -4.47 1.23
C THR A 168 12.08 -5.40 0.08
N PRO A 169 13.35 -5.50 -0.31
CA PRO A 169 13.73 -6.22 -1.51
C PRO A 169 13.38 -7.71 -1.40
N LYS A 170 12.61 -8.18 -2.36
CA LYS A 170 12.24 -9.58 -2.55
C LYS A 170 12.62 -9.98 -3.97
N VAL A 171 13.52 -10.93 -4.10
CA VAL A 171 13.95 -11.43 -5.40
C VAL A 171 13.12 -12.65 -5.76
N LEU A 172 12.57 -12.69 -6.98
CA LEU A 172 11.76 -13.80 -7.44
C LEU A 172 12.55 -15.12 -7.36
N GLY A 173 12.02 -16.07 -6.57
CA GLY A 173 12.64 -17.39 -6.36
C GLY A 173 13.65 -17.47 -5.21
N ASN A 174 13.96 -16.38 -4.53
CA ASN A 174 14.89 -16.34 -3.39
C ASN A 174 14.17 -15.97 -2.09
N ALA A 175 14.87 -16.20 -0.96
CA ALA A 175 14.43 -15.73 0.34
C ALA A 175 14.35 -14.19 0.40
N GLU A 176 13.60 -13.67 1.35
CA GLU A 176 13.55 -12.23 1.64
C GLU A 176 14.96 -11.71 1.97
N ALA A 177 15.29 -10.54 1.47
CA ALA A 177 16.53 -9.86 1.83
C ALA A 177 16.37 -9.21 3.21
N ASP A 178 17.48 -9.18 3.98
CA ASP A 178 17.52 -8.57 5.32
C ASP A 178 17.61 -7.01 5.25
N ALA A 179 16.96 -6.39 4.30
CA ALA A 179 16.96 -4.94 4.12
C ALA A 179 15.54 -4.40 4.10
N SER A 180 15.33 -3.23 4.73
CA SER A 180 14.04 -2.53 4.70
C SER A 180 14.27 -1.03 4.79
N ILE A 181 13.94 -0.32 3.71
CA ILE A 181 14.07 1.13 3.61
C ILE A 181 12.68 1.75 3.61
N SER A 182 12.41 2.63 4.58
CA SER A 182 11.14 3.34 4.72
C SER A 182 11.38 4.83 4.88
N PHE A 183 10.60 5.65 4.17
CA PHE A 183 10.66 7.11 4.25
C PHE A 183 9.37 7.76 3.78
N GLN A 184 9.11 8.99 4.23
CA GLN A 184 8.02 9.77 3.66
C GLN A 184 8.41 10.33 2.29
N LEU A 185 7.51 10.20 1.33
CA LEU A 185 7.67 10.84 0.02
C LEU A 185 7.61 12.37 0.16
N PRO A 186 8.38 13.13 -0.61
CA PRO A 186 8.22 14.57 -0.71
C PRO A 186 6.82 14.90 -1.24
N LYS A 187 6.34 16.11 -0.96
CA LYS A 187 4.99 16.54 -1.39
C LYS A 187 4.80 16.29 -2.88
N ALA A 188 3.79 15.51 -3.24
CA ALA A 188 3.49 15.19 -4.62
C ALA A 188 2.90 16.39 -5.39
N LEU A 189 3.20 16.45 -6.69
CA LEU A 189 2.50 17.34 -7.62
C LEU A 189 1.13 16.74 -7.96
N VAL A 190 0.08 17.55 -7.89
CA VAL A 190 -1.27 17.14 -8.28
C VAL A 190 -1.54 17.63 -9.70
N GLN A 191 -1.91 16.70 -10.59
CA GLN A 191 -2.24 16.97 -12.00
C GLN A 191 -3.66 16.50 -12.35
#